data_ce3f5a29f9345848d49d38c5d4f8b920
#
_entry.id   ce3f5a29f9345848d49d38c5d4f8b920
#
_cell.length_a   1.000
_cell.length_b   1.000
_cell.length_c   1.000
_cell.angle_alpha   90.00
_cell.angle_beta   90.00
_cell.angle_gamma   90.00
#
_symmetry.space_group_name_H-M   'P 1'
#
loop_
_entity.id
_entity.type
_entity.pdbx_description
1 polymer ?
#
loop_
_entity_poly.entity_id
_entity_poly.type
_entity_poly.pdbx_seq_one_letter_code
_entity_poly.pdbx_strand_id
1 'polypeptide(L)'
;TISSQINNIGSTVNDTAQLVTSDDSHIEDISTAENAKNTDGVITKSVNRGTVYGDLNVGGITGTMNIEYDVDPEYDLDLRSSTNVKLRSTVNDIVIYCVNYGEVTSRKDCAGGITGLQELGLIYGCEGYGSVKSETGDYAGGIAGNSVSSVSDNYSLCNVESDSYAGGICGQGYTVKNNVSIATISGDGEKKGVIAGTTDS
;
A
#
# COMPACT_ATOMS: atom_id res chain seq x y z
N THR A 1 12.95 3.58 -43.83
CA THR A 1 12.01 4.70 -44.07
C THR A 1 11.93 5.58 -42.83
N ILE A 2 11.52 6.87 -42.99
CA ILE A 2 11.35 7.81 -41.87
C ILE A 2 10.38 7.24 -40.85
N SER A 3 9.29 6.60 -41.28
CA SER A 3 8.32 5.95 -40.37
C SER A 3 8.95 4.85 -39.51
N SER A 4 9.86 4.04 -40.05
CA SER A 4 10.53 3.01 -39.24
C SER A 4 11.52 3.61 -38.22
N GLN A 5 12.12 4.74 -38.54
CA GLN A 5 12.99 5.46 -37.59
C GLN A 5 12.19 6.14 -36.46
N ILE A 6 11.04 6.70 -36.79
CA ILE A 6 10.12 7.28 -35.78
C ILE A 6 9.61 6.19 -34.82
N ASN A 7 9.22 5.02 -35.35
CA ASN A 7 8.79 3.90 -34.51
C ASN A 7 9.95 3.37 -33.63
N ASN A 8 11.18 3.31 -34.16
CA ASN A 8 12.34 2.91 -33.35
C ASN A 8 12.68 3.93 -32.26
N ILE A 9 12.54 5.22 -32.54
CA ILE A 9 12.72 6.27 -31.54
C ILE A 9 11.64 6.14 -30.46
N GLY A 10 10.37 5.94 -30.86
CA GLY A 10 9.27 5.74 -29.94
C GLY A 10 9.47 4.54 -29.02
N SER A 11 9.88 3.38 -29.58
CA SER A 11 10.16 2.20 -28.75
C SER A 11 11.36 2.42 -27.83
N THR A 12 12.44 3.06 -28.29
CA THR A 12 13.61 3.34 -27.46
C THR A 12 13.28 4.30 -26.32
N VAL A 13 12.45 5.32 -26.57
CA VAL A 13 12.00 6.25 -25.53
C VAL A 13 11.14 5.52 -24.50
N ASN A 14 10.23 4.66 -24.95
CA ASN A 14 9.38 3.87 -24.05
C ASN A 14 10.20 2.86 -23.23
N ASP A 15 11.13 2.14 -23.85
CA ASP A 15 12.01 1.19 -23.17
C ASP A 15 12.93 1.91 -22.15
N THR A 16 13.40 3.12 -22.49
CA THR A 16 14.19 3.94 -21.57
C THR A 16 13.33 4.46 -20.41
N ALA A 17 12.09 4.89 -20.67
CA ALA A 17 11.16 5.33 -19.65
C ALA A 17 10.83 4.17 -18.70
N GLN A 18 10.55 2.97 -19.21
CA GLN A 18 10.30 1.79 -18.38
C GLN A 18 11.52 1.39 -17.54
N LEU A 19 12.74 1.47 -18.09
CA LEU A 19 13.97 1.21 -17.32
C LEU A 19 14.17 2.22 -16.18
N VAL A 20 13.81 3.47 -16.39
CA VAL A 20 13.94 4.54 -15.38
C VAL A 20 12.85 4.41 -14.33
N THR A 21 11.62 4.06 -14.71
CA THR A 21 10.51 3.87 -13.76
C THR A 21 10.61 2.56 -12.97
N SER A 22 11.37 1.57 -13.44
CA SER A 22 11.64 0.35 -12.69
C SER A 22 12.77 0.49 -11.65
N ASP A 23 13.46 1.64 -11.61
CA ASP A 23 14.46 1.96 -10.60
C ASP A 23 13.86 2.98 -9.62
N ASP A 24 13.50 2.51 -8.43
CA ASP A 24 12.90 3.30 -7.34
C ASP A 24 13.75 4.50 -6.90
N SER A 25 15.01 4.58 -7.35
CA SER A 25 15.93 5.68 -7.05
C SER A 25 15.46 7.06 -7.57
N HIS A 26 14.48 7.06 -8.50
CA HIS A 26 13.90 8.28 -9.09
C HIS A 26 12.58 8.70 -8.43
N ILE A 27 12.07 7.89 -7.51
CA ILE A 27 10.84 8.16 -6.79
C ILE A 27 11.19 8.71 -5.42
N GLU A 28 10.68 9.90 -5.12
CA GLU A 28 10.77 10.50 -3.79
C GLU A 28 9.42 10.36 -3.09
N ASP A 29 9.35 9.46 -2.12
CA ASP A 29 8.18 9.37 -1.24
C ASP A 29 8.27 10.48 -0.17
N ILE A 30 7.36 11.44 -0.27
CA ILE A 30 7.23 12.57 0.66
C ILE A 30 6.07 12.40 1.64
N SER A 31 5.53 11.20 1.76
CA SER A 31 4.38 10.88 2.61
C SER A 31 4.73 11.04 4.09
N THR A 32 4.32 12.14 4.68
CA THR A 32 4.49 12.45 6.11
C THR A 32 3.17 12.92 6.71
N ALA A 33 3.03 12.86 8.04
CA ALA A 33 1.84 13.37 8.71
C ALA A 33 1.65 14.90 8.50
N GLU A 34 2.74 15.65 8.29
CA GLU A 34 2.68 17.07 7.95
C GLU A 34 2.12 17.28 6.53
N ASN A 35 2.49 16.43 5.58
CA ASN A 35 2.05 16.50 4.18
C ASN A 35 0.60 16.05 4.00
N ALA A 36 -0.02 15.42 5.00
CA ALA A 36 -1.45 15.10 5.00
C ALA A 36 -2.38 16.34 4.93
N LYS A 37 -1.83 17.54 5.00
CA LYS A 37 -2.58 18.79 4.75
C LYS A 37 -2.80 19.08 3.27
N ASN A 38 -2.02 18.48 2.40
CA ASN A 38 -2.23 18.50 0.96
C ASN A 38 -3.47 17.66 0.64
N THR A 39 -4.20 18.01 -0.41
CA THR A 39 -5.42 17.30 -0.80
C THR A 39 -5.15 16.13 -1.74
N ASP A 40 -4.01 16.13 -2.41
CA ASP A 40 -3.67 15.09 -3.39
C ASP A 40 -3.00 13.89 -2.70
N GLY A 41 -3.42 12.68 -3.08
CA GLY A 41 -2.91 11.43 -2.54
C GLY A 41 -3.22 11.19 -1.05
N VAL A 42 -4.27 11.81 -0.49
CA VAL A 42 -4.61 11.69 0.93
C VAL A 42 -6.01 11.16 1.16
N ILE A 43 -6.13 10.04 1.88
CA ILE A 43 -7.39 9.55 2.46
C ILE A 43 -7.38 9.87 3.95
N THR A 44 -8.33 10.69 4.39
CA THR A 44 -8.39 11.13 5.80
C THR A 44 -9.78 11.00 6.39
N LYS A 45 -9.84 10.65 7.68
CA LYS A 45 -11.06 10.62 8.50
C LYS A 45 -12.22 9.86 7.87
N SER A 46 -11.91 8.85 7.07
CA SER A 46 -12.90 7.99 6.41
C SER A 46 -13.26 6.80 7.30
N VAL A 47 -14.53 6.38 7.24
CA VAL A 47 -15.03 5.31 8.09
C VAL A 47 -15.69 4.23 7.25
N ASN A 48 -15.22 3.00 7.36
CA ASN A 48 -15.90 1.82 6.82
C ASN A 48 -16.73 1.12 7.90
N ARG A 49 -17.98 0.78 7.57
CA ARG A 49 -18.88 -0.05 8.38
C ARG A 49 -19.44 -1.26 7.61
N GLY A 50 -19.08 -1.37 6.34
CA GLY A 50 -19.50 -2.46 5.46
C GLY A 50 -18.47 -3.56 5.37
N THR A 51 -18.91 -4.75 4.96
CA THR A 51 -18.01 -5.88 4.65
C THR A 51 -17.32 -5.64 3.31
N VAL A 52 -16.01 -5.91 3.26
CA VAL A 52 -15.21 -5.88 2.04
C VAL A 52 -14.72 -7.28 1.74
N TYR A 53 -15.03 -7.77 0.55
CA TYR A 53 -14.58 -9.08 0.05
C TYR A 53 -13.93 -8.90 -1.32
N GLY A 54 -12.78 -9.51 -1.52
CA GLY A 54 -12.05 -9.44 -2.79
C GLY A 54 -11.10 -10.62 -2.98
N ASP A 55 -10.42 -10.62 -4.11
CA ASP A 55 -9.51 -11.71 -4.48
C ASP A 55 -8.09 -11.49 -3.95
N LEU A 56 -7.59 -10.26 -4.07
CA LEU A 56 -6.20 -9.89 -3.76
C LEU A 56 -6.15 -8.44 -3.27
N ASN A 57 -5.25 -8.14 -2.34
CA ASN A 57 -5.00 -6.79 -1.83
C ASN A 57 -6.27 -6.09 -1.33
N VAL A 58 -6.92 -6.67 -0.34
CA VAL A 58 -8.20 -6.21 0.18
C VAL A 58 -8.01 -5.43 1.47
N GLY A 59 -8.47 -4.19 1.47
CA GLY A 59 -8.43 -3.33 2.66
C GLY A 59 -9.78 -2.70 2.98
N GLY A 60 -10.01 -2.40 4.24
CA GLY A 60 -11.25 -1.77 4.68
C GLY A 60 -11.39 -0.31 4.19
N ILE A 61 -10.29 0.36 3.88
CA ILE A 61 -10.24 1.74 3.39
C ILE A 61 -9.63 1.80 1.99
N THR A 62 -8.49 1.15 1.76
CA THR A 62 -7.83 1.09 0.45
C THR A 62 -7.27 -0.29 0.17
N GLY A 63 -7.39 -0.77 -1.06
CA GLY A 63 -6.83 -2.06 -1.48
C GLY A 63 -5.32 -2.01 -1.56
N THR A 64 -4.77 -1.01 -2.24
CA THR A 64 -3.33 -0.89 -2.46
C THR A 64 -2.89 0.57 -2.38
N MET A 65 -1.70 0.77 -1.81
CA MET A 65 -0.93 2.02 -1.84
C MET A 65 0.36 1.72 -2.59
N ASN A 66 0.43 2.11 -3.86
CA ASN A 66 1.56 1.83 -4.74
C ASN A 66 1.69 2.89 -5.84
N ILE A 67 2.77 2.79 -6.61
CA ILE A 67 3.01 3.62 -7.78
C ILE A 67 2.33 2.98 -8.99
N GLU A 68 1.76 3.81 -9.84
CA GLU A 68 1.39 3.39 -11.18
C GLU A 68 2.66 3.33 -12.03
N TYR A 69 3.01 2.12 -12.48
CA TYR A 69 4.18 1.89 -13.34
C TYR A 69 3.88 2.08 -14.84
N ASP A 70 2.62 2.37 -15.17
CA ASP A 70 2.22 2.62 -16.55
C ASP A 70 2.40 4.11 -16.88
N VAL A 71 3.50 4.42 -17.56
CA VAL A 71 3.78 5.79 -18.01
C VAL A 71 2.84 6.13 -19.16
N ASP A 72 1.88 7.03 -18.92
CA ASP A 72 1.09 7.65 -19.98
C ASP A 72 1.88 8.81 -20.60
N PRO A 73 2.42 8.65 -21.84
CA PRO A 73 3.25 9.70 -22.46
C PRO A 73 2.50 11.00 -22.69
N GLU A 74 1.17 11.01 -22.68
CA GLU A 74 0.35 12.20 -22.91
C GLU A 74 0.21 13.05 -21.63
N TYR A 75 0.23 12.39 -20.45
CA TYR A 75 0.03 13.03 -19.15
C TYR A 75 1.32 13.13 -18.33
N ASP A 76 2.17 12.10 -18.38
CA ASP A 76 3.36 12.03 -17.53
C ASP A 76 4.61 12.65 -18.16
N LEU A 77 4.63 12.80 -19.49
CA LEU A 77 5.71 13.44 -20.22
C LEU A 77 5.25 14.81 -20.77
N ASP A 78 5.45 15.88 -20.04
CA ASP A 78 5.26 17.24 -20.59
C ASP A 78 6.41 17.60 -21.54
N LEU A 79 6.34 17.09 -22.76
CA LEU A 79 7.31 17.37 -23.82
C LEU A 79 7.17 18.78 -24.43
N ARG A 80 6.18 19.57 -23.99
CA ARG A 80 5.91 20.88 -24.62
C ARG A 80 6.70 22.02 -24.02
N SER A 81 7.30 21.86 -22.85
CA SER A 81 7.78 23.01 -22.07
C SER A 81 9.28 23.02 -21.76
N SER A 82 10.05 21.93 -21.95
CA SER A 82 11.43 21.92 -21.50
C SER A 82 12.32 20.94 -22.28
N THR A 83 13.56 21.36 -22.54
CA THR A 83 14.65 20.50 -23.00
C THR A 83 15.19 19.56 -21.92
N ASN A 84 14.61 19.58 -20.71
CA ASN A 84 14.98 18.72 -19.61
C ASN A 84 13.79 17.86 -19.22
N VAL A 85 13.85 16.57 -19.52
CA VAL A 85 12.93 15.56 -18.98
C VAL A 85 13.22 15.43 -17.49
N LYS A 86 12.29 15.83 -16.63
CA LYS A 86 12.37 15.55 -15.20
C LYS A 86 11.84 14.13 -14.99
N LEU A 87 12.74 13.19 -14.83
CA LEU A 87 12.42 11.78 -14.52
C LEU A 87 12.20 11.53 -13.02
N ARG A 88 12.08 12.58 -12.21
CA ARG A 88 11.84 12.45 -10.77
C ARG A 88 10.34 12.57 -10.51
N SER A 89 9.73 11.50 -10.05
CA SER A 89 8.37 11.48 -9.57
C SER A 89 8.34 11.68 -8.05
N THR A 90 7.44 12.52 -7.58
CA THR A 90 7.20 12.72 -6.15
C THR A 90 5.88 12.08 -5.79
N VAL A 91 5.89 11.15 -4.83
CA VAL A 91 4.70 10.46 -4.36
C VAL A 91 4.31 10.98 -2.99
N ASN A 92 3.00 11.25 -2.82
CA ASN A 92 2.39 11.58 -1.55
C ASN A 92 1.13 10.71 -1.39
N ASP A 93 1.29 9.54 -0.77
CA ASP A 93 0.22 8.56 -0.56
C ASP A 93 0.02 8.35 0.94
N ILE A 94 -1.07 8.90 1.50
CA ILE A 94 -1.28 8.96 2.94
C ILE A 94 -2.69 8.49 3.29
N VAL A 95 -2.77 7.51 4.18
CA VAL A 95 -4.02 7.11 4.84
C VAL A 95 -3.92 7.47 6.32
N ILE A 96 -4.73 8.45 6.74
CA ILE A 96 -4.60 9.04 8.09
C ILE A 96 -5.96 9.19 8.81
N TYR A 97 -5.99 8.80 10.08
CA TYR A 97 -7.16 8.92 10.95
C TYR A 97 -8.43 8.24 10.42
N CYS A 98 -8.26 7.15 9.67
CA CYS A 98 -9.35 6.35 9.14
C CYS A 98 -9.73 5.23 10.10
N VAL A 99 -10.99 4.80 10.05
CA VAL A 99 -11.52 3.78 10.97
C VAL A 99 -12.23 2.69 10.17
N ASN A 100 -11.90 1.45 10.43
CA ASN A 100 -12.61 0.30 9.89
C ASN A 100 -13.32 -0.49 10.99
N TYR A 101 -14.64 -0.58 10.92
CA TYR A 101 -15.48 -1.47 11.73
C TYR A 101 -15.95 -2.70 10.96
N GLY A 102 -15.78 -2.70 9.64
CA GLY A 102 -16.27 -3.76 8.77
C GLY A 102 -15.36 -4.99 8.75
N GLU A 103 -15.92 -6.10 8.31
CA GLU A 103 -15.15 -7.30 8.03
C GLU A 103 -14.39 -7.15 6.71
N VAL A 104 -13.16 -7.64 6.67
CA VAL A 104 -12.30 -7.61 5.49
C VAL A 104 -11.84 -9.03 5.20
N THR A 105 -12.13 -9.50 4.00
CA THR A 105 -11.70 -10.85 3.58
C THR A 105 -11.05 -10.79 2.20
N SER A 106 -9.81 -11.25 2.13
CA SER A 106 -9.13 -11.57 0.88
C SER A 106 -9.19 -13.08 0.64
N ARG A 107 -9.55 -13.49 -0.57
CA ARG A 107 -9.52 -14.90 -0.94
C ARG A 107 -8.09 -15.42 -1.08
N LYS A 108 -7.16 -14.56 -1.49
CA LYS A 108 -5.73 -14.82 -1.64
C LYS A 108 -4.93 -13.92 -0.68
N ASP A 109 -3.88 -13.30 -1.17
CA ASP A 109 -2.95 -12.53 -0.36
C ASP A 109 -3.47 -11.15 0.06
N CYS A 110 -2.89 -10.63 1.11
CA CYS A 110 -2.97 -9.26 1.61
C CYS A 110 -4.39 -8.82 2.01
N ALA A 111 -4.83 -9.25 3.18
CA ALA A 111 -5.98 -8.69 3.87
C ALA A 111 -5.54 -7.72 4.95
N GLY A 112 -6.03 -6.47 4.92
CA GLY A 112 -5.73 -5.47 5.95
C GLY A 112 -6.97 -4.73 6.44
N GLY A 113 -7.05 -4.47 7.72
CA GLY A 113 -8.18 -3.72 8.28
C GLY A 113 -8.32 -2.33 7.66
N ILE A 114 -7.21 -1.70 7.31
CA ILE A 114 -7.15 -0.40 6.63
C ILE A 114 -6.70 -0.59 5.19
N THR A 115 -5.53 -1.20 4.97
CA THR A 115 -4.90 -1.33 3.64
C THR A 115 -4.50 -2.79 3.38
N GLY A 116 -4.82 -3.35 2.22
CA GLY A 116 -4.38 -4.69 1.84
C GLY A 116 -2.88 -4.76 1.62
N LEU A 117 -2.36 -3.99 0.68
CA LEU A 117 -0.94 -3.90 0.34
C LEU A 117 -0.47 -2.45 0.39
N GLN A 118 0.66 -2.20 1.08
CA GLN A 118 1.34 -0.92 1.10
C GLN A 118 2.77 -1.08 0.60
N GLU A 119 3.07 -0.56 -0.58
CA GLU A 119 4.42 -0.52 -1.16
C GLU A 119 5.14 0.78 -0.82
N LEU A 120 4.40 1.86 -0.64
CA LEU A 120 4.92 3.18 -0.30
C LEU A 120 3.92 3.97 0.55
N GLY A 121 4.28 5.17 0.96
CA GLY A 121 3.38 6.07 1.65
C GLY A 121 3.34 5.87 3.16
N LEU A 122 2.33 6.44 3.79
CA LEU A 122 2.16 6.45 5.24
C LEU A 122 0.76 6.00 5.66
N ILE A 123 0.68 5.04 6.57
CA ILE A 123 -0.55 4.74 7.33
C ILE A 123 -0.35 5.24 8.76
N TYR A 124 -1.16 6.24 9.18
CA TYR A 124 -0.96 6.92 10.46
C TYR A 124 -2.26 7.16 11.21
N GLY A 125 -2.27 6.88 12.50
CA GLY A 125 -3.36 7.20 13.40
C GLY A 125 -4.70 6.53 13.03
N CYS A 126 -4.66 5.41 12.33
CA CYS A 126 -5.84 4.66 11.90
C CYS A 126 -6.26 3.63 12.94
N GLU A 127 -7.54 3.23 12.91
CA GLU A 127 -8.10 2.28 13.85
C GLU A 127 -8.81 1.12 13.12
N GLY A 128 -8.49 -0.12 13.50
CA GLY A 128 -9.12 -1.35 13.01
C GLY A 128 -9.88 -2.08 14.11
N TYR A 129 -11.17 -2.39 13.87
CA TYR A 129 -12.06 -3.06 14.84
C TYR A 129 -12.73 -4.32 14.27
N GLY A 130 -12.79 -4.48 12.97
CA GLY A 130 -13.43 -5.62 12.32
C GLY A 130 -12.59 -6.89 12.33
N SER A 131 -13.15 -7.98 11.83
CA SER A 131 -12.37 -9.18 11.52
C SER A 131 -11.61 -9.01 10.20
N VAL A 132 -10.40 -9.56 10.13
CA VAL A 132 -9.56 -9.54 8.94
C VAL A 132 -9.11 -10.96 8.65
N LYS A 133 -9.38 -11.42 7.43
CA LYS A 133 -9.07 -12.79 7.01
C LYS A 133 -8.42 -12.84 5.63
N SER A 134 -7.32 -13.59 5.53
CA SER A 134 -6.78 -14.11 4.26
C SER A 134 -7.13 -15.59 4.19
N GLU A 135 -7.99 -16.00 3.22
CA GLU A 135 -8.56 -17.37 3.20
C GLU A 135 -7.57 -18.43 2.78
N THR A 136 -6.80 -18.18 1.72
CA THR A 136 -5.81 -19.12 1.18
C THR A 136 -4.45 -18.49 0.96
N GLY A 137 -4.27 -17.24 1.38
CA GLY A 137 -3.07 -16.46 1.13
C GLY A 137 -2.29 -16.15 2.39
N ASP A 138 -1.23 -15.37 2.20
CA ASP A 138 -0.15 -15.28 3.17
C ASP A 138 -0.33 -14.21 4.23
N TYR A 139 -0.89 -13.04 3.90
CA TYR A 139 -0.74 -11.86 4.77
C TYR A 139 -2.08 -11.34 5.28
N ALA A 140 -2.28 -11.38 6.60
CA ALA A 140 -3.41 -10.71 7.24
C ALA A 140 -2.93 -9.81 8.39
N GLY A 141 -3.40 -8.57 8.40
CA GLY A 141 -3.06 -7.58 9.45
C GLY A 141 -4.25 -6.72 9.86
N GLY A 142 -4.35 -6.41 11.14
CA GLY A 142 -5.44 -5.57 11.65
C GLY A 142 -5.43 -4.14 11.09
N ILE A 143 -4.29 -3.68 10.57
CA ILE A 143 -4.13 -2.40 9.86
C ILE A 143 -3.69 -2.65 8.42
N ALA A 144 -2.56 -3.31 8.19
CA ALA A 144 -2.08 -3.60 6.84
C ALA A 144 -1.81 -5.09 6.65
N GLY A 145 -2.22 -5.67 5.51
CA GLY A 145 -1.90 -7.06 5.19
C GLY A 145 -0.40 -7.22 5.00
N ASN A 146 0.16 -6.56 4.01
CA ASN A 146 1.60 -6.47 3.77
C ASN A 146 2.01 -5.00 3.63
N SER A 147 3.08 -4.59 4.31
CA SER A 147 3.61 -3.24 4.25
C SER A 147 5.12 -3.24 4.17
N VAL A 148 5.66 -2.65 3.11
CA VAL A 148 7.10 -2.36 2.95
C VAL A 148 7.43 -0.89 3.23
N SER A 149 6.48 -0.12 3.78
CA SER A 149 6.63 1.29 4.12
C SER A 149 6.24 1.58 5.57
N SER A 150 5.79 2.80 5.88
CA SER A 150 5.59 3.26 7.26
C SER A 150 4.16 3.03 7.75
N VAL A 151 4.05 2.30 8.87
CA VAL A 151 2.79 2.06 9.62
C VAL A 151 3.00 2.51 11.06
N SER A 152 2.44 3.66 11.45
CA SER A 152 2.73 4.24 12.75
C SER A 152 1.51 4.83 13.46
N ASP A 153 1.56 4.79 14.79
CA ASP A 153 0.58 5.38 15.68
C ASP A 153 -0.86 4.86 15.48
N ASN A 154 -1.02 3.63 14.99
CA ASN A 154 -2.31 3.01 14.74
C ASN A 154 -2.76 2.15 15.91
N TYR A 155 -4.06 1.89 15.95
CA TYR A 155 -4.71 1.02 16.94
C TYR A 155 -5.48 -0.12 16.27
N SER A 156 -5.31 -1.34 16.77
CA SER A 156 -6.04 -2.50 16.27
C SER A 156 -6.68 -3.31 17.41
N LEU A 157 -7.97 -3.56 17.27
CA LEU A 157 -8.77 -4.49 18.07
C LEU A 157 -9.46 -5.46 17.11
N CYS A 158 -8.70 -6.12 16.26
CA CYS A 158 -9.20 -7.02 15.23
C CYS A 158 -9.08 -8.50 15.62
N ASN A 159 -9.98 -9.33 15.08
CA ASN A 159 -9.70 -10.75 14.96
C ASN A 159 -9.01 -10.98 13.61
N VAL A 160 -7.77 -11.47 13.63
CA VAL A 160 -6.96 -11.65 12.42
C VAL A 160 -6.70 -13.12 12.18
N GLU A 161 -6.99 -13.60 10.97
CA GLU A 161 -6.83 -14.98 10.56
C GLU A 161 -6.05 -15.06 9.24
N SER A 162 -4.98 -15.88 9.21
CA SER A 162 -4.23 -16.22 8.00
C SER A 162 -3.49 -17.54 8.21
N ASP A 163 -3.30 -18.27 7.11
CA ASP A 163 -2.56 -19.54 7.13
C ASP A 163 -1.04 -19.36 7.20
N SER A 164 -0.49 -18.17 6.94
CA SER A 164 0.97 -17.93 6.97
C SER A 164 1.36 -16.81 7.93
N TYR A 165 1.12 -15.55 7.56
CA TYR A 165 1.60 -14.38 8.28
C TYR A 165 0.41 -13.62 8.86
N ALA A 166 0.20 -13.72 10.15
CA ALA A 166 -0.87 -13.00 10.83
C ALA A 166 -0.33 -12.05 11.90
N GLY A 167 -0.71 -10.79 11.81
CA GLY A 167 -0.29 -9.77 12.77
C GLY A 167 -1.41 -8.85 13.21
N GLY A 168 -1.39 -8.44 14.45
CA GLY A 168 -2.41 -7.52 14.97
C GLY A 168 -2.36 -6.14 14.35
N ILE A 169 -1.21 -5.72 13.83
CA ILE A 169 -1.03 -4.51 13.01
C ILE A 169 -0.75 -4.90 11.57
N CYS A 170 0.33 -5.65 11.29
CA CYS A 170 0.71 -6.05 9.95
C CYS A 170 0.92 -7.56 9.87
N GLY A 171 0.45 -8.21 8.79
CA GLY A 171 0.87 -9.59 8.46
C GLY A 171 2.38 -9.62 8.21
N GLN A 172 2.86 -8.74 7.34
CA GLN A 172 4.28 -8.40 7.17
C GLN A 172 4.44 -6.88 7.31
N GLY A 173 5.50 -6.42 7.99
CA GLY A 173 5.74 -5.00 8.17
C GLY A 173 7.21 -4.64 8.20
N TYR A 174 7.63 -3.63 7.41
CA TYR A 174 9.00 -3.13 7.34
C TYR A 174 9.27 -2.04 8.39
N THR A 175 8.47 -0.98 8.40
CA THR A 175 8.60 0.11 9.38
C THR A 175 7.32 0.24 10.20
N VAL A 176 7.28 -0.43 11.36
CA VAL A 176 6.11 -0.51 12.24
C VAL A 176 6.44 0.14 13.59
N LYS A 177 5.87 1.32 13.89
CA LYS A 177 6.26 2.12 15.07
C LYS A 177 5.03 2.62 15.86
N ASN A 178 5.16 2.67 17.17
CA ASN A 178 4.17 3.28 18.10
C ASN A 178 2.75 2.72 17.95
N ASN A 179 2.56 1.55 17.38
CA ASN A 179 1.24 0.96 17.23
C ASN A 179 0.81 0.22 18.49
N VAL A 180 -0.49 0.17 18.70
CA VAL A 180 -1.12 -0.59 19.78
C VAL A 180 -2.04 -1.65 19.19
N SER A 181 -1.89 -2.88 19.63
CA SER A 181 -2.76 -3.98 19.22
C SER A 181 -3.30 -4.75 20.42
N ILE A 182 -4.61 -5.00 20.40
CA ILE A 182 -5.34 -5.92 21.30
C ILE A 182 -6.05 -6.94 20.41
N ALA A 183 -5.32 -7.57 19.51
CA ALA A 183 -5.85 -8.47 18.50
C ALA A 183 -5.86 -9.93 18.98
N THR A 184 -6.86 -10.69 18.51
CA THR A 184 -6.83 -12.15 18.54
C THR A 184 -6.29 -12.66 17.21
N ILE A 185 -5.21 -13.44 17.26
CA ILE A 185 -4.55 -13.95 16.06
C ILE A 185 -4.80 -15.45 15.94
N SER A 186 -5.27 -15.89 14.78
CA SER A 186 -5.59 -17.31 14.50
C SER A 186 -5.10 -17.74 13.12
N GLY A 187 -5.29 -19.04 12.81
CA GLY A 187 -4.83 -19.69 11.57
C GLY A 187 -3.76 -20.74 11.83
N ASP A 188 -3.40 -21.55 10.85
CA ASP A 188 -2.49 -22.69 11.00
C ASP A 188 -1.01 -22.33 10.82
N GLY A 189 -0.70 -21.14 10.31
CA GLY A 189 0.65 -20.66 10.01
C GLY A 189 1.55 -20.47 11.23
N GLU A 190 2.85 -20.53 11.01
CA GLU A 190 3.89 -20.42 12.05
C GLU A 190 4.25 -18.99 12.43
N LYS A 191 3.99 -18.00 11.53
CA LYS A 191 4.44 -16.61 11.70
C LYS A 191 3.28 -15.72 12.19
N LYS A 192 3.07 -15.74 13.48
CA LYS A 192 2.02 -14.98 14.17
C LYS A 192 2.59 -14.06 15.22
N GLY A 193 2.16 -12.82 15.23
CA GLY A 193 2.59 -11.83 16.22
C GLY A 193 1.49 -10.84 16.55
N VAL A 194 1.43 -10.39 17.79
CA VAL A 194 0.42 -9.38 18.20
C VAL A 194 0.62 -8.06 17.46
N ILE A 195 1.84 -7.72 17.07
CA ILE A 195 2.12 -6.53 16.24
C ILE A 195 2.29 -6.93 14.79
N ALA A 196 3.27 -7.77 14.46
CA ALA A 196 3.52 -8.21 13.09
C ALA A 196 3.75 -9.72 13.06
N GLY A 197 3.26 -10.40 12.01
CA GLY A 197 3.55 -11.81 11.76
C GLY A 197 5.03 -11.99 11.40
N THR A 198 5.58 -11.10 10.61
CA THR A 198 7.02 -11.03 10.33
C THR A 198 7.46 -9.59 10.07
N THR A 199 8.75 -9.33 10.28
CA THR A 199 9.42 -8.10 9.85
C THR A 199 10.57 -8.51 8.94
N ASP A 200 10.55 -8.06 7.68
CA ASP A 200 11.68 -8.23 6.79
C ASP A 200 12.65 -7.06 6.95
N SER A 201 13.92 -7.41 6.92
CA SER A 201 15.05 -6.48 6.99
C SER A 201 15.91 -6.61 5.72
#